data_54bdd90306b243e0761401acc2259b99
#
_entry.id   54bdd90306b243e0761401acc2259b99
#
_cell.length_a   1.000
_cell.length_b   1.000
_cell.length_c   1.000
_cell.angle_alpha   90.00
_cell.angle_beta   90.00
_cell.angle_gamma   90.00
#
_symmetry.space_group_name_H-M   'P 1'
#
loop_
_entity.id
_entity.type
_entity.pdbx_description
1 polymer ?
#
loop_
_entity_poly.entity_id
_entity_poly.type
_entity_poly.pdbx_seq_one_letter_code
_entity_poly.pdbx_strand_id
1 'polypeptide(L)'
;MNAIQTTNLTKYYGKSRGIVDLNLTVKKGEFFGFIGPNGAGKSTCIRTLLGLIKSSSGSATVLGLDIEKDKVEILDKIGYLPSETMFYSGMRVKDVLKLSADLRKKDCSEEAKVLCDRLQLDINKKVEELSFGNKKKVAIVCALQHRPELLILDEPTSGLDPLMQREFFQILQERNAEGTTIFLSSHILAEVQSNCMRAGIIREGRLIACDSVEALSQTNAKRVHIQGNVEIEALTQVRDLRQTENGITFLYGGDINELLHVLAKQHILDLSISEPDLEEIFMHYYVDGGEKE
;
A
#
# COMPACT_ATOMS: atom_id res chain seq x y z
N MET A 1 19.60 -6.88 -7.31
CA MET A 1 19.82 -7.05 -5.86
C MET A 1 18.52 -6.80 -5.14
N ASN A 2 18.16 -7.60 -4.12
CA ASN A 2 16.88 -7.47 -3.42
C ASN A 2 17.04 -6.51 -2.22
N ALA A 3 16.06 -5.61 -2.04
CA ALA A 3 15.96 -4.77 -0.86
C ALA A 3 15.22 -5.49 0.28
N ILE A 4 14.19 -6.28 -0.07
CA ILE A 4 13.49 -7.15 0.88
C ILE A 4 13.39 -8.53 0.25
N GLN A 5 13.66 -9.58 1.04
CA GLN A 5 13.43 -10.96 0.64
C GLN A 5 12.94 -11.76 1.85
N THR A 6 11.84 -12.50 1.66
CA THR A 6 11.31 -13.40 2.68
C THR A 6 11.22 -14.82 2.13
N THR A 7 11.43 -15.80 2.99
CA THR A 7 11.32 -17.23 2.66
C THR A 7 10.48 -17.92 3.73
N ASN A 8 9.27 -18.32 3.36
CA ASN A 8 8.25 -18.94 4.21
C ASN A 8 8.07 -18.22 5.55
N LEU A 9 8.18 -16.88 5.52
CA LEU A 9 8.13 -16.05 6.71
C LEU A 9 6.75 -16.16 7.37
N THR A 10 6.75 -16.59 8.62
CA THR A 10 5.50 -16.86 9.36
C THR A 10 5.53 -16.22 10.73
N LYS A 11 4.41 -15.61 11.13
CA LYS A 11 4.20 -15.05 12.46
C LYS A 11 2.81 -15.41 12.99
N TYR A 12 2.78 -16.07 14.12
CA TYR A 12 1.57 -16.31 14.92
C TYR A 12 1.65 -15.56 16.26
N TYR A 13 0.50 -15.15 16.77
CA TYR A 13 0.29 -14.59 18.11
C TYR A 13 -0.52 -15.61 18.92
N GLY A 14 0.18 -16.56 19.55
CA GLY A 14 -0.49 -17.73 20.13
C GLY A 14 -1.23 -18.52 19.06
N LYS A 15 -2.56 -18.59 19.15
CA LYS A 15 -3.42 -19.25 18.14
C LYS A 15 -3.85 -18.31 17.01
N SER A 16 -3.68 -17.00 17.17
CA SER A 16 -4.09 -16.03 16.16
C SER A 16 -3.01 -15.86 15.09
N ARG A 17 -3.42 -15.91 13.82
CA ARG A 17 -2.49 -15.72 12.69
C ARG A 17 -2.11 -14.25 12.52
N GLY A 18 -0.88 -14.00 12.14
CA GLY A 18 -0.39 -12.73 11.63
C GLY A 18 -0.09 -12.86 10.14
N ILE A 19 1.05 -13.49 9.79
CA ILE A 19 1.46 -13.85 8.42
C ILE A 19 1.81 -15.33 8.36
N VAL A 20 1.60 -15.97 7.20
CA VAL A 20 1.78 -17.40 7.01
C VAL A 20 2.47 -17.67 5.67
N ASP A 21 3.62 -18.33 5.71
CA ASP A 21 4.40 -18.79 4.56
C ASP A 21 4.64 -17.67 3.51
N LEU A 22 4.92 -16.45 3.98
CA LEU A 22 5.10 -15.31 3.11
C LEU A 22 6.42 -15.42 2.35
N ASN A 23 6.31 -15.50 1.02
CA ASN A 23 7.44 -15.47 0.09
C ASN A 23 7.35 -14.20 -0.76
N LEU A 24 8.14 -13.20 -0.41
CA LEU A 24 8.10 -11.88 -1.03
C LEU A 24 9.50 -11.44 -1.43
N THR A 25 9.60 -10.80 -2.60
CA THR A 25 10.84 -10.19 -3.07
C THR A 25 10.55 -8.78 -3.58
N VAL A 26 11.26 -7.79 -3.01
CA VAL A 26 11.26 -6.39 -3.47
C VAL A 26 12.66 -6.04 -3.94
N LYS A 27 12.80 -5.52 -5.15
CA LYS A 27 14.09 -5.16 -5.74
C LYS A 27 14.57 -3.80 -5.23
N LYS A 28 15.91 -3.56 -5.24
CA LYS A 28 16.45 -2.21 -4.95
C LYS A 28 15.94 -1.19 -5.98
N GLY A 29 15.58 0.01 -5.52
CA GLY A 29 15.03 1.09 -6.34
C GLY A 29 13.58 0.87 -6.78
N GLU A 30 12.92 -0.17 -6.31
CA GLU A 30 11.52 -0.45 -6.63
C GLU A 30 10.58 0.37 -5.75
N PHE A 31 9.50 0.91 -6.34
CA PHE A 31 8.36 1.41 -5.60
C PHE A 31 7.31 0.28 -5.57
N PHE A 32 7.25 -0.42 -4.45
CA PHE A 32 6.44 -1.62 -4.27
C PHE A 32 5.24 -1.37 -3.38
N GLY A 33 4.06 -1.77 -3.83
CA GLY A 33 2.81 -1.74 -3.09
C GLY A 33 2.53 -3.05 -2.35
N PHE A 34 2.11 -2.98 -1.09
CA PHE A 34 1.68 -4.15 -0.31
C PHE A 34 0.24 -3.94 0.16
N ILE A 35 -0.69 -4.62 -0.50
CA ILE A 35 -2.11 -4.30 -0.46
C ILE A 35 -2.89 -5.38 0.26
N GLY A 36 -3.87 -4.96 1.03
CA GLY A 36 -4.81 -5.88 1.68
C GLY A 36 -5.75 -5.16 2.64
N PRO A 37 -6.88 -5.76 3.01
CA PRO A 37 -7.81 -5.17 3.95
C PRO A 37 -7.21 -5.03 5.35
N ASN A 38 -7.94 -4.37 6.23
CA ASN A 38 -7.59 -4.32 7.64
C ASN A 38 -7.58 -5.74 8.22
N GLY A 39 -6.55 -6.07 9.02
CA GLY A 39 -6.37 -7.41 9.57
C GLY A 39 -5.75 -8.43 8.60
N ALA A 40 -5.44 -8.09 7.35
CA ALA A 40 -4.80 -9.01 6.40
C ALA A 40 -3.38 -9.45 6.78
N GLY A 41 -2.70 -8.73 7.69
CA GLY A 41 -1.34 -9.06 8.13
C GLY A 41 -0.28 -8.05 7.70
N LYS A 42 -0.64 -6.94 7.05
CA LYS A 42 0.31 -5.90 6.54
C LYS A 42 1.27 -5.39 7.61
N SER A 43 0.72 -4.82 8.69
CA SER A 43 1.55 -4.28 9.79
C SER A 43 2.32 -5.38 10.53
N THR A 44 1.79 -6.63 10.58
CA THR A 44 2.55 -7.76 11.12
C THR A 44 3.77 -8.07 10.26
N CYS A 45 3.61 -8.10 8.94
CA CYS A 45 4.72 -8.28 8.00
C CYS A 45 5.78 -7.19 8.22
N ILE A 46 5.37 -5.92 8.18
CA ILE A 46 6.27 -4.77 8.39
C ILE A 46 7.02 -4.88 9.71
N ARG A 47 6.32 -5.08 10.82
CA ARG A 47 6.95 -5.20 12.15
C ARG A 47 7.91 -6.38 12.25
N THR A 48 7.64 -7.48 11.54
CA THR A 48 8.54 -8.64 11.47
C THR A 48 9.80 -8.29 10.66
N LEU A 49 9.65 -7.66 9.49
CA LEU A 49 10.77 -7.19 8.65
C LEU A 49 11.69 -6.21 9.39
N LEU A 50 11.11 -5.36 10.25
CA LEU A 50 11.85 -4.42 11.09
C LEU A 50 12.49 -5.06 12.33
N GLY A 51 12.30 -6.37 12.55
CA GLY A 51 12.74 -7.05 13.76
C GLY A 51 12.08 -6.53 15.04
N LEU A 52 10.97 -5.80 14.95
CA LEU A 52 10.20 -5.31 16.10
C LEU A 52 9.43 -6.44 16.78
N ILE A 53 9.06 -7.45 16.04
CA ILE A 53 8.48 -8.71 16.54
C ILE A 53 9.24 -9.89 15.93
N LYS A 54 9.46 -10.94 16.73
CA LYS A 54 10.16 -12.13 16.29
C LYS A 54 9.25 -12.99 15.41
N SER A 55 9.80 -13.53 14.31
CA SER A 55 9.11 -14.53 13.47
C SER A 55 8.80 -15.81 14.26
N SER A 56 7.78 -16.55 13.84
CA SER A 56 7.50 -17.91 14.36
C SER A 56 8.30 -18.95 13.60
N SER A 57 8.49 -18.78 12.31
CA SER A 57 9.31 -19.61 11.42
C SER A 57 9.63 -18.87 10.13
N GLY A 58 10.48 -19.47 9.28
CA GLY A 58 10.96 -18.85 8.06
C GLY A 58 12.10 -17.87 8.31
N SER A 59 12.47 -17.11 7.28
CA SER A 59 13.56 -16.14 7.35
C SER A 59 13.27 -14.93 6.47
N ALA A 60 13.92 -13.82 6.77
CA ALA A 60 13.89 -12.63 5.91
C ALA A 60 15.21 -11.85 5.96
N THR A 61 15.49 -11.15 4.87
CA THR A 61 16.56 -10.18 4.80
C THR A 61 16.04 -8.83 4.34
N VAL A 62 16.59 -7.77 4.91
CA VAL A 62 16.36 -6.38 4.50
C VAL A 62 17.70 -5.75 4.15
N LEU A 63 17.83 -5.22 2.93
CA LEU A 63 19.08 -4.71 2.36
C LEU A 63 20.23 -5.73 2.39
N GLY A 64 19.90 -7.03 2.35
CA GLY A 64 20.85 -8.15 2.45
C GLY A 64 21.21 -8.54 3.89
N LEU A 65 20.70 -7.86 4.90
CA LEU A 65 20.94 -8.08 6.31
C LEU A 65 19.83 -8.96 6.92
N ASP A 66 20.19 -9.84 7.86
CA ASP A 66 19.25 -10.73 8.53
C ASP A 66 18.41 -9.98 9.57
N ILE A 67 17.08 -10.09 9.51
CA ILE A 67 16.17 -9.32 10.37
C ILE A 67 16.27 -9.64 11.87
N GLU A 68 16.81 -10.79 12.23
CA GLU A 68 16.98 -11.18 13.64
C GLU A 68 18.38 -10.81 14.17
N LYS A 69 19.43 -10.93 13.34
CA LYS A 69 20.83 -10.73 13.74
C LYS A 69 21.28 -9.28 13.59
N ASP A 70 20.87 -8.63 12.49
CA ASP A 70 21.43 -7.34 12.07
C ASP A 70 20.42 -6.19 12.25
N LYS A 71 19.48 -6.35 13.18
CA LYS A 71 18.37 -5.42 13.40
C LYS A 71 18.79 -3.95 13.53
N VAL A 72 19.84 -3.67 14.30
CA VAL A 72 20.29 -2.29 14.55
C VAL A 72 20.82 -1.66 13.25
N GLU A 73 21.57 -2.42 12.47
CA GLU A 73 22.10 -1.97 11.18
C GLU A 73 20.99 -1.74 10.16
N ILE A 74 19.98 -2.61 10.14
CA ILE A 74 18.79 -2.42 9.30
C ILE A 74 18.09 -1.11 9.67
N LEU A 75 17.78 -0.90 10.95
CA LEU A 75 17.06 0.29 11.41
C LEU A 75 17.81 1.61 11.17
N ASP A 76 19.15 1.59 11.11
CA ASP A 76 19.94 2.76 10.74
C ASP A 76 19.83 3.14 9.26
N LYS A 77 19.68 2.14 8.38
CA LYS A 77 19.61 2.32 6.92
C LYS A 77 18.22 2.60 6.38
N ILE A 78 17.18 2.35 7.17
CA ILE A 78 15.81 2.49 6.73
C ILE A 78 15.10 3.71 7.33
N GLY A 79 14.10 4.22 6.58
CA GLY A 79 13.08 5.11 7.10
C GLY A 79 11.79 4.33 7.35
N TYR A 80 11.25 4.43 8.55
CA TYR A 80 9.99 3.78 8.90
C TYR A 80 8.93 4.79 9.29
N LEU A 81 7.78 4.72 8.63
CA LEU A 81 6.59 5.49 8.98
C LEU A 81 5.50 4.51 9.44
N PRO A 82 5.19 4.45 10.74
CA PRO A 82 4.10 3.62 11.25
C PRO A 82 2.71 4.19 10.90
N SER A 83 1.71 3.33 10.90
CA SER A 83 0.31 3.73 10.75
C SER A 83 -0.13 4.70 11.84
N GLU A 84 0.23 4.41 13.08
CA GLU A 84 -0.01 5.28 14.25
C GLU A 84 1.30 5.89 14.73
N THR A 85 1.28 7.20 15.00
CA THR A 85 2.44 7.96 15.43
C THR A 85 2.28 8.44 16.87
N MET A 86 3.25 8.11 17.70
CA MET A 86 3.33 8.58 19.08
C MET A 86 4.64 9.32 19.32
N PHE A 87 4.56 10.43 20.05
CA PHE A 87 5.71 11.24 20.40
C PHE A 87 5.73 11.52 21.90
N TYR A 88 6.90 11.83 22.44
CA TYR A 88 7.03 12.23 23.84
C TYR A 88 6.34 13.57 24.08
N SER A 89 5.51 13.63 25.13
CA SER A 89 4.84 14.86 25.53
C SER A 89 5.84 15.95 25.90
N GLY A 90 5.48 17.22 25.68
CA GLY A 90 6.28 18.38 26.01
C GLY A 90 7.38 18.74 25.00
N MET A 91 7.72 17.87 24.05
CA MET A 91 8.70 18.19 23.00
C MET A 91 8.12 19.12 21.93
N ARG A 92 8.94 20.00 21.39
CA ARG A 92 8.62 20.75 20.17
C ARG A 92 8.96 19.89 18.94
N VAL A 93 8.33 20.20 17.82
CA VAL A 93 8.61 19.49 16.56
C VAL A 93 10.11 19.49 16.24
N LYS A 94 10.77 20.63 16.31
CA LYS A 94 12.23 20.74 16.07
C LYS A 94 13.07 19.81 16.96
N ASP A 95 12.64 19.61 18.22
CA ASP A 95 13.37 18.77 19.17
C ASP A 95 13.18 17.28 18.84
N VAL A 96 11.99 16.90 18.35
CA VAL A 96 11.72 15.54 17.86
C VAL A 96 12.55 15.24 16.60
N LEU A 97 12.61 16.17 15.65
CA LEU A 97 13.40 16.01 14.43
C LEU A 97 14.88 15.89 14.73
N LYS A 98 15.38 16.74 15.63
CA LYS A 98 16.76 16.68 16.11
C LYS A 98 17.06 15.36 16.80
N LEU A 99 16.21 14.91 17.73
CA LEU A 99 16.37 13.61 18.40
C LEU A 99 16.44 12.45 17.38
N SER A 100 15.57 12.48 16.37
CA SER A 100 15.58 11.46 15.30
C SER A 100 16.90 11.46 14.50
N ALA A 101 17.49 12.63 14.25
CA ALA A 101 18.78 12.77 13.57
C ALA A 101 19.95 12.33 14.47
N ASP A 102 19.94 12.75 15.73
CA ASP A 102 20.98 12.43 16.73
C ASP A 102 21.09 10.92 16.98
N LEU A 103 19.96 10.19 17.03
CA LEU A 103 19.94 8.73 17.17
C LEU A 103 20.65 8.02 16.01
N ARG A 104 20.71 8.65 14.83
CA ARG A 104 21.41 8.14 13.64
C ARG A 104 22.80 8.76 13.46
N LYS A 105 23.20 9.64 14.38
CA LYS A 105 24.48 10.37 14.32
C LYS A 105 24.69 11.09 12.96
N LYS A 106 23.61 11.62 12.40
CA LYS A 106 23.61 12.33 11.11
C LYS A 106 23.11 13.76 11.29
N ASP A 107 23.72 14.72 10.60
CA ASP A 107 23.14 16.04 10.46
C ASP A 107 22.08 16.00 9.35
N CYS A 108 20.83 16.20 9.74
CA CYS A 108 19.68 16.22 8.84
C CYS A 108 19.02 17.61 8.77
N SER A 109 19.68 18.65 9.27
CA SER A 109 19.07 19.98 9.48
C SER A 109 18.54 20.61 8.19
N GLU A 110 19.32 20.57 7.10
CA GLU A 110 18.90 21.11 5.80
C GLU A 110 17.74 20.32 5.21
N GLU A 111 17.84 18.99 5.20
CA GLU A 111 16.81 18.13 4.66
C GLU A 111 15.52 18.23 5.47
N ALA A 112 15.62 18.26 6.79
CA ALA A 112 14.47 18.47 7.66
C ALA A 112 13.76 19.79 7.39
N LYS A 113 14.53 20.87 7.15
CA LYS A 113 13.98 22.19 6.81
C LYS A 113 13.19 22.11 5.49
N VAL A 114 13.79 21.57 4.44
CA VAL A 114 13.13 21.42 3.12
C VAL A 114 11.83 20.64 3.26
N LEU A 115 11.84 19.50 3.96
CA LEU A 115 10.65 18.68 4.17
C LEU A 115 9.59 19.39 5.01
N CYS A 116 9.99 20.13 6.05
CA CYS A 116 9.05 20.91 6.86
C CYS A 116 8.38 22.02 6.06
N ASP A 117 9.12 22.71 5.20
CA ASP A 117 8.57 23.77 4.33
C ASP A 117 7.58 23.17 3.33
N ARG A 118 7.93 22.07 2.67
CA ARG A 118 7.05 21.36 1.71
C ARG A 118 5.76 20.85 2.38
N LEU A 119 5.88 20.27 3.58
CA LEU A 119 4.74 19.74 4.32
C LEU A 119 4.00 20.80 5.16
N GLN A 120 4.41 22.08 5.08
CA GLN A 120 3.82 23.20 5.84
C GLN A 120 3.76 22.90 7.34
N LEU A 121 4.88 22.44 7.92
CA LEU A 121 4.99 22.01 9.30
C LEU A 121 5.65 23.07 10.17
N ASP A 122 4.92 23.60 11.16
CA ASP A 122 5.48 24.55 12.14
C ASP A 122 6.35 23.82 13.17
N ILE A 123 7.66 24.03 13.06
CA ILE A 123 8.67 23.37 13.90
C ILE A 123 8.71 23.89 15.35
N ASN A 124 8.08 25.02 15.66
CA ASN A 124 8.09 25.63 16.99
C ASN A 124 6.95 25.17 17.88
N LYS A 125 5.89 24.58 17.30
CA LYS A 125 4.77 24.02 18.06
C LYS A 125 5.18 22.82 18.89
N LYS A 126 4.51 22.63 20.02
CA LYS A 126 4.62 21.39 20.78
C LYS A 126 3.85 20.28 20.07
N VAL A 127 4.35 19.05 20.13
CA VAL A 127 3.74 17.90 19.45
C VAL A 127 2.33 17.61 19.98
N GLU A 128 2.08 17.85 21.26
CA GLU A 128 0.77 17.67 21.89
C GLU A 128 -0.31 18.62 21.33
N GLU A 129 0.09 19.81 20.84
CA GLU A 129 -0.79 20.82 20.27
C GLU A 129 -1.14 20.54 18.79
N LEU A 130 -0.50 19.54 18.18
CA LEU A 130 -0.71 19.20 16.78
C LEU A 130 -1.96 18.35 16.58
N SER A 131 -2.66 18.61 15.47
CA SER A 131 -3.68 17.70 14.94
C SER A 131 -3.06 16.35 14.56
N PHE A 132 -3.91 15.34 14.38
CA PHE A 132 -3.49 14.01 13.93
C PHE A 132 -2.66 14.08 12.62
N GLY A 133 -3.15 14.82 11.62
CA GLY A 133 -2.44 15.00 10.34
C GLY A 133 -1.09 15.70 10.50
N ASN A 134 -0.98 16.72 11.36
CA ASN A 134 0.30 17.37 11.62
C ASN A 134 1.29 16.46 12.38
N LYS A 135 0.81 15.60 13.29
CA LYS A 135 1.66 14.57 13.91
C LYS A 135 2.18 13.59 12.84
N LYS A 136 1.33 13.21 11.86
CA LYS A 136 1.74 12.37 10.74
C LYS A 136 2.84 13.05 9.91
N LYS A 137 2.73 14.36 9.63
CA LYS A 137 3.78 15.12 8.94
C LYS A 137 5.11 15.10 9.70
N VAL A 138 5.12 15.23 11.03
CA VAL A 138 6.35 15.09 11.86
C VAL A 138 6.99 13.72 11.64
N ALA A 139 6.18 12.65 11.68
CA ALA A 139 6.69 11.29 11.48
C ALA A 139 7.22 11.07 10.05
N ILE A 140 6.59 11.67 9.04
CA ILE A 140 7.08 11.67 7.66
C ILE A 140 8.47 12.30 7.59
N VAL A 141 8.67 13.49 8.19
CA VAL A 141 9.98 14.13 8.21
C VAL A 141 11.01 13.25 8.92
N CYS A 142 10.69 12.67 10.07
CA CYS A 142 11.57 11.75 10.79
C CYS A 142 11.98 10.53 9.95
N ALA A 143 11.06 10.00 9.12
CA ALA A 143 11.34 8.85 8.27
C ALA A 143 12.20 9.20 7.04
N LEU A 144 12.13 10.45 6.54
CA LEU A 144 12.74 10.87 5.29
C LEU A 144 14.05 11.67 5.45
N GLN A 145 14.21 12.45 6.54
CA GLN A 145 15.27 13.46 6.68
C GLN A 145 16.70 12.91 6.60
N HIS A 146 16.92 11.65 6.92
CA HIS A 146 18.25 11.03 6.90
C HIS A 146 18.59 10.34 5.56
N ARG A 147 17.75 10.50 4.53
CA ARG A 147 17.87 9.94 3.18
C ARG A 147 18.14 8.43 3.20
N PRO A 148 17.19 7.61 3.66
CA PRO A 148 17.38 6.17 3.79
C PRO A 148 17.47 5.46 2.45
N GLU A 149 18.12 4.28 2.41
CA GLU A 149 18.15 3.41 1.23
C GLU A 149 16.80 2.73 0.96
N LEU A 150 16.01 2.51 2.02
CA LEU A 150 14.70 1.86 1.97
C LEU A 150 13.72 2.61 2.87
N LEU A 151 12.57 2.95 2.33
CA LEU A 151 11.41 3.48 3.08
C LEU A 151 10.37 2.37 3.26
N ILE A 152 9.96 2.13 4.49
CA ILE A 152 8.84 1.24 4.84
C ILE A 152 7.72 2.09 5.42
N LEU A 153 6.60 2.14 4.73
CA LEU A 153 5.49 3.05 4.98
C LEU A 153 4.22 2.24 5.28
N ASP A 154 3.73 2.33 6.53
CA ASP A 154 2.52 1.63 6.96
C ASP A 154 1.33 2.59 6.97
N GLU A 155 0.48 2.51 5.95
CA GLU A 155 -0.70 3.38 5.76
C GLU A 155 -0.35 4.88 5.90
N PRO A 156 0.56 5.40 5.08
CA PRO A 156 1.20 6.71 5.31
C PRO A 156 0.28 7.90 5.14
N THR A 157 -0.78 7.80 4.35
CA THR A 157 -1.67 8.90 3.97
C THR A 157 -2.79 9.15 4.98
N SER A 158 -2.99 8.21 5.91
CA SER A 158 -4.03 8.31 6.93
C SER A 158 -3.92 9.62 7.71
N GLY A 159 -5.00 10.43 7.67
CA GLY A 159 -5.09 11.71 8.35
C GLY A 159 -4.44 12.91 7.64
N LEU A 160 -3.87 12.72 6.45
CA LEU A 160 -3.44 13.81 5.58
C LEU A 160 -4.61 14.30 4.71
N ASP A 161 -4.70 15.59 4.52
CA ASP A 161 -5.61 16.17 3.52
C ASP A 161 -5.13 15.87 2.08
N PRO A 162 -6.01 15.95 1.06
CA PRO A 162 -5.68 15.55 -0.30
C PRO A 162 -4.48 16.31 -0.92
N LEU A 163 -4.27 17.58 -0.55
CA LEU A 163 -3.13 18.35 -1.05
C LEU A 163 -1.82 17.82 -0.46
N MET A 164 -1.81 17.52 0.83
CA MET A 164 -0.64 16.95 1.51
C MET A 164 -0.36 15.52 1.10
N GLN A 165 -1.39 14.73 0.78
CA GLN A 165 -1.20 13.39 0.19
C GLN A 165 -0.47 13.48 -1.16
N ARG A 166 -0.90 14.41 -2.03
CA ARG A 166 -0.23 14.64 -3.32
C ARG A 166 1.22 15.07 -3.14
N GLU A 167 1.49 16.04 -2.26
CA GLU A 167 2.84 16.49 -1.96
C GLU A 167 3.72 15.37 -1.41
N PHE A 168 3.17 14.56 -0.51
CA PHE A 168 3.88 13.41 0.04
C PHE A 168 4.26 12.39 -1.03
N PHE A 169 3.34 12.00 -1.92
CA PHE A 169 3.65 11.10 -3.02
C PHE A 169 4.66 11.70 -4.00
N GLN A 170 4.61 13.01 -4.25
CA GLN A 170 5.61 13.68 -5.06
C GLN A 170 7.01 13.57 -4.41
N ILE A 171 7.12 13.79 -3.10
CA ILE A 171 8.38 13.58 -2.38
C ILE A 171 8.86 12.13 -2.52
N LEU A 172 7.98 11.15 -2.39
CA LEU A 172 8.33 9.74 -2.54
C LEU A 172 8.81 9.40 -3.95
N GLN A 173 8.16 9.93 -4.99
CA GLN A 173 8.56 9.74 -6.38
C GLN A 173 9.96 10.33 -6.65
N GLU A 174 10.24 11.53 -6.14
CA GLU A 174 11.56 12.16 -6.22
C GLU A 174 12.63 11.28 -5.54
N ARG A 175 12.37 10.75 -4.33
CA ARG A 175 13.26 9.84 -3.63
C ARG A 175 13.50 8.54 -4.37
N ASN A 176 12.43 7.99 -4.95
CA ASN A 176 12.53 6.76 -5.74
C ASN A 176 13.36 6.97 -7.02
N ALA A 177 13.21 8.12 -7.69
CA ALA A 177 14.03 8.50 -8.83
C ALA A 177 15.52 8.67 -8.46
N GLU A 178 15.83 9.07 -7.21
CA GLU A 178 17.19 9.11 -6.66
C GLU A 178 17.73 7.72 -6.26
N GLY A 179 16.92 6.66 -6.39
CA GLY A 179 17.30 5.26 -6.11
C GLY A 179 16.83 4.70 -4.79
N THR A 180 16.10 5.47 -3.98
CA THR A 180 15.49 4.94 -2.75
C THR A 180 14.46 3.87 -3.07
N THR A 181 14.52 2.73 -2.41
CA THR A 181 13.48 1.69 -2.47
C THR A 181 12.30 2.08 -1.59
N ILE A 182 11.08 1.88 -2.05
CA ILE A 182 9.88 2.21 -1.28
C ILE A 182 8.98 0.99 -1.15
N PHE A 183 8.66 0.62 0.07
CA PHE A 183 7.68 -0.40 0.43
C PHE A 183 6.48 0.27 1.07
N LEU A 184 5.40 0.40 0.32
CA LEU A 184 4.17 1.08 0.70
C LEU A 184 3.09 0.07 1.07
N SER A 185 2.66 0.01 2.32
CA SER A 185 1.44 -0.71 2.66
C SER A 185 0.24 0.23 2.59
N SER A 186 -0.81 -0.21 1.92
CA SER A 186 -2.05 0.54 1.81
C SER A 186 -3.26 -0.40 1.68
N HIS A 187 -4.43 0.07 2.09
CA HIS A 187 -5.72 -0.51 1.74
C HIS A 187 -6.41 0.31 0.63
N ILE A 188 -5.81 1.43 0.21
CA ILE A 188 -6.31 2.31 -0.84
C ILE A 188 -5.60 1.94 -2.15
N LEU A 189 -6.33 1.31 -3.05
CA LEU A 189 -5.80 0.78 -4.30
C LEU A 189 -5.31 1.86 -5.26
N ALA A 190 -6.03 2.99 -5.33
CA ALA A 190 -5.65 4.12 -6.17
C ALA A 190 -4.25 4.67 -5.84
N GLU A 191 -3.83 4.62 -4.58
CA GLU A 191 -2.47 5.02 -4.19
C GLU A 191 -1.42 4.13 -4.81
N VAL A 192 -1.66 2.82 -4.78
CA VAL A 192 -0.72 1.83 -5.32
C VAL A 192 -0.73 1.86 -6.84
N GLN A 193 -1.90 1.97 -7.46
CA GLN A 193 -2.05 2.06 -8.91
C GLN A 193 -1.31 3.27 -9.49
N SER A 194 -1.37 4.41 -8.81
CA SER A 194 -0.77 5.64 -9.29
C SER A 194 0.73 5.76 -9.03
N ASN A 195 1.27 5.01 -8.06
CA ASN A 195 2.63 5.25 -7.57
C ASN A 195 3.55 4.02 -7.64
N CYS A 196 3.01 2.80 -7.66
CA CYS A 196 3.83 1.60 -7.56
C CYS A 196 4.01 0.93 -8.93
N MET A 197 5.18 0.33 -9.15
CA MET A 197 5.46 -0.47 -10.35
C MET A 197 4.93 -1.90 -10.21
N ARG A 198 5.08 -2.48 -9.02
CA ARG A 198 4.60 -3.81 -8.67
C ARG A 198 3.85 -3.77 -7.34
N ALA A 199 2.98 -4.74 -7.15
CA ALA A 199 2.28 -4.88 -5.89
C ALA A 199 2.15 -6.36 -5.48
N GLY A 200 2.10 -6.58 -4.16
CA GLY A 200 1.74 -7.84 -3.55
C GLY A 200 0.41 -7.72 -2.84
N ILE A 201 -0.48 -8.66 -3.10
CA ILE A 201 -1.80 -8.74 -2.48
C ILE A 201 -1.73 -9.73 -1.31
N ILE A 202 -2.00 -9.24 -0.10
CA ILE A 202 -2.06 -10.08 1.08
C ILE A 202 -3.50 -10.25 1.55
N ARG A 203 -3.90 -11.50 1.77
CA ARG A 203 -5.16 -11.88 2.38
C ARG A 203 -4.91 -12.93 3.43
N GLU A 204 -5.52 -12.77 4.59
CA GLU A 204 -5.44 -13.77 5.65
C GLU A 204 -4.00 -14.20 5.99
N GLY A 205 -3.07 -13.26 6.01
CA GLY A 205 -1.67 -13.51 6.30
C GLY A 205 -0.86 -14.15 5.16
N ARG A 206 -1.47 -14.46 4.03
CA ARG A 206 -0.82 -15.09 2.87
C ARG A 206 -0.74 -14.14 1.69
N LEU A 207 0.36 -14.22 0.95
CA LEU A 207 0.49 -13.52 -0.33
C LEU A 207 -0.31 -14.30 -1.37
N ILE A 208 -1.36 -13.68 -1.93
CA ILE A 208 -2.25 -14.32 -2.91
C ILE A 208 -1.90 -13.98 -4.36
N ALA A 209 -1.29 -12.83 -4.60
CA ALA A 209 -0.76 -12.43 -5.90
C ALA A 209 0.40 -11.47 -5.71
N CYS A 210 1.35 -11.46 -6.65
CA CYS A 210 2.46 -10.50 -6.67
C CYS A 210 2.96 -10.33 -8.10
N ASP A 211 2.68 -9.17 -8.71
CA ASP A 211 3.09 -8.87 -10.09
C ASP A 211 3.18 -7.35 -10.32
N SER A 212 3.47 -6.93 -11.57
CA SER A 212 3.32 -5.54 -11.96
C SER A 212 1.89 -5.04 -11.73
N VAL A 213 1.76 -3.78 -11.35
CA VAL A 213 0.42 -3.17 -11.16
C VAL A 213 -0.39 -3.27 -12.45
N GLU A 214 0.26 -3.13 -13.60
CA GLU A 214 -0.36 -3.29 -14.91
C GLU A 214 -0.90 -4.73 -15.11
N ALA A 215 -0.09 -5.77 -14.81
CA ALA A 215 -0.53 -7.17 -14.93
C ALA A 215 -1.65 -7.52 -13.94
N LEU A 216 -1.58 -7.01 -12.70
CA LEU A 216 -2.65 -7.17 -11.71
C LEU A 216 -3.94 -6.47 -12.12
N SER A 217 -3.84 -5.40 -12.92
CA SER A 217 -4.98 -4.65 -13.46
C SER A 217 -5.55 -5.28 -14.73
N GLN A 218 -4.78 -6.10 -15.43
CA GLN A 218 -5.24 -6.81 -16.63
C GLN A 218 -6.13 -7.98 -16.24
N THR A 219 -7.42 -7.75 -16.16
CA THR A 219 -8.42 -8.80 -16.16
C THR A 219 -9.07 -8.87 -17.54
N ASN A 220 -9.45 -10.07 -17.99
CA ASN A 220 -10.30 -10.20 -19.18
C ASN A 220 -11.71 -9.64 -18.93
N ALA A 221 -12.03 -9.26 -17.70
CA ALA A 221 -13.33 -8.69 -17.35
C ALA A 221 -13.38 -7.19 -17.68
N LYS A 222 -14.54 -6.74 -18.14
CA LYS A 222 -14.88 -5.33 -18.36
C LYS A 222 -15.99 -4.93 -17.38
N ARG A 223 -15.94 -3.70 -16.88
CA ARG A 223 -17.06 -3.09 -16.16
C ARG A 223 -18.05 -2.59 -17.20
N VAL A 224 -19.25 -3.13 -17.15
CA VAL A 224 -20.37 -2.76 -18.04
C VAL A 224 -21.40 -2.02 -17.20
N HIS A 225 -21.77 -0.83 -17.63
CA HIS A 225 -22.86 -0.04 -17.06
C HIS A 225 -23.89 0.21 -18.14
N ILE A 226 -25.14 -0.14 -17.87
CA ILE A 226 -26.24 -0.03 -18.82
C ILE A 226 -27.38 0.74 -18.16
N GLN A 227 -27.86 1.77 -18.84
CA GLN A 227 -29.11 2.45 -18.46
C GLN A 227 -30.25 1.90 -19.35
N GLY A 228 -31.33 1.52 -18.70
CA GLY A 228 -32.50 0.92 -19.35
C GLY A 228 -32.96 -0.35 -18.65
N ASN A 229 -34.06 -0.90 -19.11
CA ASN A 229 -34.56 -2.18 -18.63
C ASN A 229 -33.98 -3.29 -19.52
N VAL A 230 -32.94 -3.96 -19.05
CA VAL A 230 -32.14 -4.90 -19.83
C VAL A 230 -32.12 -6.26 -19.16
N GLU A 231 -32.38 -7.33 -19.95
CA GLU A 231 -32.24 -8.72 -19.52
C GLU A 231 -30.88 -9.27 -19.94
N ILE A 232 -30.13 -9.79 -18.97
CA ILE A 232 -28.78 -10.32 -19.20
C ILE A 232 -28.65 -11.80 -18.88
N GLU A 233 -29.79 -12.51 -18.69
CA GLU A 233 -29.82 -13.95 -18.36
C GLU A 233 -29.14 -14.82 -19.43
N ALA A 234 -29.10 -14.33 -20.68
CA ALA A 234 -28.41 -15.01 -21.77
C ALA A 234 -26.90 -14.89 -21.76
N LEU A 235 -26.34 -13.99 -20.95
CA LEU A 235 -24.89 -13.78 -20.85
C LEU A 235 -24.28 -14.73 -19.83
N THR A 236 -23.28 -15.47 -20.27
CA THR A 236 -22.39 -16.22 -19.37
C THR A 236 -21.27 -15.31 -18.84
N GLN A 237 -20.62 -15.67 -17.76
CA GLN A 237 -19.49 -14.94 -17.17
C GLN A 237 -19.81 -13.50 -16.68
N VAL A 238 -21.06 -13.26 -16.31
CA VAL A 238 -21.50 -12.06 -15.60
C VAL A 238 -21.21 -12.24 -14.10
N ARG A 239 -20.55 -11.24 -13.47
CA ARG A 239 -20.24 -11.21 -12.06
C ARG A 239 -20.55 -9.84 -11.47
N ASP A 240 -20.69 -9.77 -10.15
CA ASP A 240 -20.93 -8.52 -9.42
C ASP A 240 -22.06 -7.67 -10.03
N LEU A 241 -23.20 -8.34 -10.34
CA LEU A 241 -24.38 -7.67 -10.86
C LEU A 241 -25.01 -6.81 -9.77
N ARG A 242 -25.14 -5.53 -10.04
CA ARG A 242 -25.79 -4.56 -9.14
C ARG A 242 -26.86 -3.79 -9.90
N GLN A 243 -27.99 -3.59 -9.27
CA GLN A 243 -29.00 -2.67 -9.77
C GLN A 243 -28.63 -1.24 -9.39
N THR A 244 -28.82 -0.32 -10.32
CA THR A 244 -28.69 1.13 -10.13
C THR A 244 -30.08 1.76 -10.28
N GLU A 245 -30.23 3.04 -9.95
CA GLU A 245 -31.53 3.74 -10.03
C GLU A 245 -32.16 3.64 -11.43
N ASN A 246 -31.36 3.63 -12.50
CA ASN A 246 -31.83 3.67 -13.89
C ASN A 246 -31.34 2.51 -14.74
N GLY A 247 -30.82 1.43 -14.14
CA GLY A 247 -30.28 0.32 -14.94
C GLY A 247 -29.47 -0.67 -14.10
N ILE A 248 -28.43 -1.26 -14.72
CA ILE A 248 -27.59 -2.29 -14.11
C ILE A 248 -26.11 -2.01 -14.35
N THR A 249 -25.27 -2.49 -13.45
CA THR A 249 -23.82 -2.56 -13.64
C THR A 249 -23.31 -3.94 -13.26
N PHE A 250 -22.32 -4.44 -14.00
CA PHE A 250 -21.74 -5.77 -13.75
C PHE A 250 -20.33 -5.89 -14.35
N LEU A 251 -19.58 -6.88 -13.87
CA LEU A 251 -18.34 -7.31 -14.51
C LEU A 251 -18.64 -8.40 -15.53
N TYR A 252 -18.09 -8.24 -16.73
CA TYR A 252 -18.26 -9.20 -17.82
C TYR A 252 -16.91 -9.75 -18.27
N GLY A 253 -16.71 -11.07 -18.14
CA GLY A 253 -15.48 -11.77 -18.50
C GLY A 253 -15.54 -12.51 -19.84
N GLY A 254 -16.66 -12.42 -20.57
CA GLY A 254 -16.89 -13.10 -21.84
C GLY A 254 -16.44 -12.31 -23.07
N ASP A 255 -16.81 -12.83 -24.26
CA ASP A 255 -16.55 -12.16 -25.52
C ASP A 255 -17.40 -10.88 -25.64
N ILE A 256 -16.73 -9.75 -25.90
CA ILE A 256 -17.38 -8.45 -26.04
C ILE A 256 -18.39 -8.43 -27.21
N ASN A 257 -18.16 -9.23 -28.26
CA ASN A 257 -19.10 -9.33 -29.39
C ASN A 257 -20.39 -10.07 -29.00
N GLU A 258 -20.29 -11.08 -28.12
CA GLU A 258 -21.45 -11.76 -27.55
C GLU A 258 -22.27 -10.79 -26.69
N LEU A 259 -21.63 -10.01 -25.83
CA LEU A 259 -22.26 -8.96 -25.06
C LEU A 259 -23.03 -7.99 -25.99
N LEU A 260 -22.32 -7.42 -26.97
CA LEU A 260 -22.93 -6.46 -27.90
C LEU A 260 -24.10 -7.06 -28.69
N HIS A 261 -24.00 -8.35 -29.06
CA HIS A 261 -25.08 -9.04 -29.79
C HIS A 261 -26.36 -9.23 -28.94
N VAL A 262 -26.17 -9.53 -27.65
CA VAL A 262 -27.31 -9.64 -26.70
C VAL A 262 -27.93 -8.27 -26.48
N LEU A 263 -27.10 -7.24 -26.28
CA LEU A 263 -27.55 -5.89 -26.00
C LEU A 263 -28.23 -5.22 -27.22
N ALA A 264 -27.79 -5.51 -28.44
CA ALA A 264 -28.37 -4.95 -29.67
C ALA A 264 -29.85 -5.33 -29.91
N LYS A 265 -30.35 -6.33 -29.20
CA LYS A 265 -31.75 -6.77 -29.28
C LYS A 265 -32.66 -6.07 -28.27
N GLN A 266 -32.11 -5.18 -27.45
CA GLN A 266 -32.79 -4.56 -26.33
C GLN A 266 -32.82 -3.03 -26.45
N HIS A 267 -33.69 -2.39 -25.70
CA HIS A 267 -33.78 -0.92 -25.69
C HIS A 267 -32.87 -0.36 -24.62
N ILE A 268 -31.71 0.12 -25.05
CA ILE A 268 -30.68 0.70 -24.20
C ILE A 268 -30.71 2.22 -24.31
N LEU A 269 -30.70 2.92 -23.21
CA LEU A 269 -30.62 4.39 -23.13
C LEU A 269 -29.18 4.89 -23.13
N ASP A 270 -28.31 4.16 -22.42
CA ASP A 270 -26.86 4.47 -22.35
C ASP A 270 -26.06 3.20 -22.06
N LEU A 271 -24.86 3.10 -22.61
CA LEU A 271 -23.93 1.99 -22.43
C LEU A 271 -22.52 2.51 -22.23
N SER A 272 -21.91 2.15 -21.11
CA SER A 272 -20.51 2.38 -20.85
C SER A 272 -19.79 1.05 -20.60
N ILE A 273 -18.67 0.84 -21.28
CA ILE A 273 -17.79 -0.31 -21.11
C ILE A 273 -16.41 0.24 -20.78
N SER A 274 -15.90 -0.08 -19.60
CA SER A 274 -14.61 0.42 -19.10
C SER A 274 -13.77 -0.73 -18.54
N GLU A 275 -12.48 -0.47 -18.34
CA GLU A 275 -11.67 -1.36 -17.53
C GLU A 275 -12.20 -1.33 -16.09
N PRO A 276 -12.30 -2.48 -15.41
CA PRO A 276 -12.64 -2.51 -14.00
C PRO A 276 -11.55 -1.78 -13.22
N ASP A 277 -11.93 -1.10 -12.14
CA ASP A 277 -10.92 -0.56 -11.25
C ASP A 277 -10.22 -1.67 -10.44
N LEU A 278 -9.07 -1.36 -9.85
CA LEU A 278 -8.35 -2.34 -9.05
C LEU A 278 -9.16 -2.83 -7.85
N GLU A 279 -10.08 -2.03 -7.32
CA GLU A 279 -10.93 -2.42 -6.20
C GLU A 279 -11.90 -3.54 -6.62
N GLU A 280 -12.45 -3.44 -7.82
CA GLU A 280 -13.31 -4.46 -8.41
C GLU A 280 -12.54 -5.76 -8.72
N ILE A 281 -11.32 -5.62 -9.25
CA ILE A 281 -10.40 -6.74 -9.48
C ILE A 281 -10.01 -7.39 -8.15
N PHE A 282 -9.74 -6.59 -7.13
CA PHE A 282 -9.42 -7.07 -5.79
C PHE A 282 -10.57 -7.81 -5.14
N MET A 283 -11.80 -7.31 -5.28
CA MET A 283 -12.97 -8.03 -4.80
C MET A 283 -13.05 -9.43 -5.40
N HIS A 284 -12.63 -9.60 -6.67
CA HIS A 284 -12.51 -10.91 -7.30
C HIS A 284 -11.49 -11.82 -6.57
N TYR A 285 -10.29 -11.33 -6.27
CA TYR A 285 -9.31 -12.08 -5.46
C TYR A 285 -9.80 -12.36 -4.03
N TYR A 286 -10.76 -11.56 -3.51
CA TYR A 286 -11.35 -11.77 -2.20
C TYR A 286 -12.56 -12.70 -2.20
N VAL A 287 -13.33 -12.77 -3.28
CA VAL A 287 -14.52 -13.62 -3.38
C VAL A 287 -14.17 -15.01 -3.93
N ASP A 288 -13.39 -15.09 -5.02
CA ASP A 288 -13.11 -16.35 -5.72
C ASP A 288 -11.93 -17.16 -5.15
N GLY A 289 -11.14 -16.61 -4.24
CA GLY A 289 -10.03 -17.32 -3.58
C GLY A 289 -10.46 -18.42 -2.60
N GLY A 290 -11.74 -18.77 -2.54
CA GLY A 290 -12.30 -19.87 -1.75
C GLY A 290 -12.50 -21.18 -2.49
N GLU A 291 -12.34 -21.20 -3.82
CA GLU A 291 -12.52 -22.43 -4.62
C GLU A 291 -11.32 -22.66 -5.55
N LYS A 292 -10.22 -23.09 -4.99
CA LYS A 292 -9.25 -23.97 -5.66
C LYS A 292 -8.75 -24.96 -4.63
N GLU A 293 -9.37 -26.15 -4.61
CA GLU A 293 -8.72 -27.37 -4.16
C GLU A 293 -7.50 -27.70 -5.02
#